data_42f20954406354f01504f9e2776892ce
#
_entry.id   42f20954406354f01504f9e2776892ce
#
_cell.length_a   1.000
_cell.length_b   1.000
_cell.length_c   1.000
_cell.angle_alpha   90.00
_cell.angle_beta   90.00
_cell.angle_gamma   90.00
#
_symmetry.space_group_name_H-M   'P 1'
#
loop_
_entity.id
_entity.type
_entity.pdbx_description
1 polymer ?
#
loop_
_entity_poly.entity_id
_entity_poly.type
_entity_poly.pdbx_seq_one_letter_code
_entity_poly.pdbx_strand_id
1 'polypeptide(L)'
;MADPAGANDKYVYGNVVIMVPGSGKEHPIKAGESFIIAPFAQNYKQPFTTSLGKQVTPEWPDSTLDLSKAEFDVVYPGYEQLDNKSAVNMVLIQKGNNKYMRMSRNGKEGYVIFRHPSPATLPAYQYPYKDLKYSDKTVYTQIPVASVIDAVEVINPNADGYVSPKAFPKSLDASYTFSKPDYSFRCVSRKVSRTENGRIILQDLNNSAIDFVEMIPNPKAFAPSK
;
A
#
# COMPACT_ATOMS: atom_id res chain seq x y z
N MET A 1 13.35 -0.11 3.43
CA MET A 1 14.58 0.47 3.98
C MET A 1 15.59 -0.66 4.10
N ALA A 2 16.77 -0.52 3.49
CA ALA A 2 17.84 -1.49 3.67
C ALA A 2 18.29 -1.47 5.13
N ASP A 3 18.32 -2.60 5.79
CA ASP A 3 18.83 -2.72 7.14
C ASP A 3 20.38 -2.69 7.09
N PRO A 4 21.01 -1.65 7.62
CA PRO A 4 22.46 -1.56 7.62
C PRO A 4 23.15 -2.61 8.50
N ALA A 5 22.39 -3.26 9.38
CA ALA A 5 22.90 -4.32 10.24
C ALA A 5 22.86 -5.73 9.61
N GLY A 6 22.42 -5.86 8.35
CA GLY A 6 22.31 -7.14 7.65
C GLY A 6 21.17 -8.03 8.12
N ALA A 7 20.17 -7.45 8.82
CA ALA A 7 18.99 -8.19 9.28
C ALA A 7 17.84 -8.22 8.25
N ASN A 8 18.08 -7.78 7.01
CA ASN A 8 17.09 -7.72 5.94
C ASN A 8 16.42 -9.05 5.61
N ASP A 9 17.12 -10.17 5.88
CA ASP A 9 16.57 -11.50 5.64
C ASP A 9 15.57 -11.93 6.73
N LYS A 10 15.49 -11.20 7.84
CA LYS A 10 14.64 -11.53 8.98
C LYS A 10 13.43 -10.62 9.12
N TYR A 11 13.55 -9.37 8.71
CA TYR A 11 12.54 -8.34 8.94
C TYR A 11 12.33 -7.43 7.73
N VAL A 12 11.09 -6.94 7.60
CA VAL A 12 10.75 -5.75 6.82
C VAL A 12 10.28 -4.64 7.76
N TYR A 13 10.42 -3.40 7.34
CA TYR A 13 10.21 -2.24 8.22
C TYR A 13 9.05 -1.39 7.71
N GLY A 14 7.91 -1.43 8.41
CA GLY A 14 6.71 -0.70 8.07
C GLY A 14 6.73 0.73 8.58
N ASN A 15 6.65 1.71 7.68
CA ASN A 15 6.46 3.12 8.06
C ASN A 15 4.99 3.43 8.36
N VAL A 16 4.08 2.88 7.55
CA VAL A 16 2.64 2.88 7.80
C VAL A 16 2.20 1.43 7.94
N VAL A 17 1.49 1.14 9.02
CA VAL A 17 0.95 -0.20 9.29
C VAL A 17 -0.52 -0.06 9.65
N ILE A 18 -1.36 -0.70 8.85
CA ILE A 18 -2.80 -0.74 9.01
C ILE A 18 -3.26 -2.19 9.16
N MET A 19 -4.33 -2.40 9.89
CA MET A 19 -4.88 -3.72 10.14
C MET A 19 -6.37 -3.74 9.82
N VAL A 20 -6.82 -4.79 9.15
CA VAL A 20 -8.26 -5.08 9.03
C VAL A 20 -8.80 -5.33 10.43
N PRO A 21 -9.86 -4.62 10.86
CA PRO A 21 -10.40 -4.78 12.22
C PRO A 21 -11.01 -6.16 12.43
N GLY A 22 -11.19 -6.53 13.70
CA GLY A 22 -11.85 -7.76 14.11
C GLY A 22 -10.88 -8.87 14.57
N SER A 23 -11.40 -10.06 14.71
CA SER A 23 -10.69 -11.25 15.20
C SER A 23 -10.09 -12.11 14.07
N GLY A 24 -10.23 -11.64 12.80
CA GLY A 24 -9.79 -12.36 11.60
C GLY A 24 -10.88 -13.21 10.93
N LYS A 25 -12.13 -13.07 11.35
CA LYS A 25 -13.28 -13.82 10.79
C LYS A 25 -14.37 -12.90 10.21
N GLU A 26 -14.39 -11.63 10.58
CA GLU A 26 -15.46 -10.68 10.28
C GLU A 26 -15.44 -10.20 8.83
N HIS A 27 -14.28 -10.21 8.21
CA HIS A 27 -14.08 -9.73 6.85
C HIS A 27 -13.45 -10.80 5.96
N PRO A 28 -14.18 -11.93 5.71
CA PRO A 28 -13.66 -12.97 4.85
C PRO A 28 -13.58 -12.49 3.41
N ILE A 29 -12.51 -12.86 2.72
CA ILE A 29 -12.36 -12.70 1.28
C ILE A 29 -12.33 -14.09 0.65
N LYS A 30 -13.19 -14.31 -0.33
CA LYS A 30 -13.21 -15.59 -1.05
C LYS A 30 -12.12 -15.61 -2.11
N ALA A 31 -11.73 -16.82 -2.49
CA ALA A 31 -10.75 -16.99 -3.55
C ALA A 31 -11.24 -16.36 -4.87
N GLY A 32 -10.42 -15.47 -5.44
CA GLY A 32 -10.76 -14.70 -6.64
C GLY A 32 -11.48 -13.38 -6.39
N GLU A 33 -11.86 -13.08 -5.15
CA GLU A 33 -12.41 -11.78 -4.77
C GLU A 33 -11.30 -10.80 -4.36
N SER A 34 -11.63 -9.52 -4.38
CA SER A 34 -10.77 -8.44 -3.92
C SER A 34 -11.59 -7.40 -3.16
N PHE A 35 -10.94 -6.67 -2.28
CA PHE A 35 -11.50 -5.47 -1.65
C PHE A 35 -10.56 -4.28 -1.87
N ILE A 36 -11.13 -3.10 -1.71
CA ILE A 36 -10.40 -1.84 -1.84
C ILE A 36 -10.16 -1.28 -0.44
N ILE A 37 -8.92 -0.91 -0.17
CA ILE A 37 -8.53 -0.10 0.98
C ILE A 37 -8.20 1.28 0.42
N ALA A 38 -8.90 2.30 0.89
CA ALA A 38 -8.71 3.66 0.41
C ALA A 38 -8.40 4.64 1.57
N PRO A 39 -7.50 5.60 1.38
CA PRO A 39 -7.44 6.74 2.28
C PRO A 39 -8.65 7.65 2.02
N PHE A 40 -9.48 7.83 3.04
CA PHE A 40 -10.71 8.63 2.93
C PHE A 40 -11.55 8.20 1.72
N ALA A 41 -12.22 7.07 1.82
CA ALA A 41 -12.98 6.40 0.77
C ALA A 41 -14.11 7.27 0.18
N GLN A 42 -13.78 8.37 -0.51
CA GLN A 42 -14.68 9.35 -1.10
C GLN A 42 -14.73 9.24 -2.63
N ASN A 43 -15.75 9.86 -3.22
CA ASN A 43 -15.77 10.03 -4.67
C ASN A 43 -14.96 11.27 -5.06
N TYR A 44 -13.72 11.07 -5.51
CA TYR A 44 -12.84 12.15 -5.94
C TYR A 44 -13.08 12.62 -7.37
N LYS A 45 -14.08 12.07 -8.07
CA LYS A 45 -14.46 12.51 -9.42
C LYS A 45 -15.47 13.65 -9.42
N GLN A 46 -16.04 14.00 -8.29
CA GLN A 46 -17.04 15.06 -8.14
C GLN A 46 -16.94 15.73 -6.76
N PRO A 47 -17.50 16.93 -6.59
CA PRO A 47 -17.58 17.55 -5.28
C PRO A 47 -18.32 16.67 -4.27
N PHE A 48 -17.82 16.65 -3.05
CA PHE A 48 -18.46 15.96 -1.92
C PHE A 48 -18.47 16.83 -0.67
N THR A 49 -19.34 16.49 0.27
CA THR A 49 -19.47 17.24 1.52
C THR A 49 -18.94 16.40 2.68
N THR A 50 -18.04 16.98 3.46
CA THR A 50 -17.49 16.35 4.66
C THR A 50 -18.56 16.23 5.75
N SER A 51 -18.32 15.40 6.77
CA SER A 51 -19.25 15.28 7.92
C SER A 51 -19.42 16.58 8.72
N LEU A 52 -18.51 17.54 8.56
CA LEU A 52 -18.63 18.88 9.16
C LEU A 52 -19.34 19.90 8.24
N GLY A 53 -19.94 19.45 7.14
CA GLY A 53 -20.68 20.31 6.21
C GLY A 53 -19.79 21.11 5.26
N LYS A 54 -18.47 20.92 5.27
CA LYS A 54 -17.56 21.59 4.34
C LYS A 54 -17.61 20.91 2.97
N GLN A 55 -17.83 21.69 1.93
CA GLN A 55 -17.73 21.22 0.56
C GLN A 55 -16.27 21.12 0.11
N VAL A 56 -15.92 20.00 -0.50
CA VAL A 56 -14.60 19.73 -1.10
C VAL A 56 -14.80 19.53 -2.59
N THR A 57 -14.08 20.30 -3.39
CA THR A 57 -14.07 20.16 -4.85
C THR A 57 -12.73 19.55 -5.25
N PRO A 58 -12.70 18.37 -5.88
CA PRO A 58 -11.47 17.79 -6.39
C PRO A 58 -10.83 18.69 -7.45
N GLU A 59 -9.50 18.84 -7.36
CA GLU A 59 -8.75 19.71 -8.27
C GLU A 59 -8.60 19.09 -9.66
N TRP A 60 -8.47 17.76 -9.73
CA TRP A 60 -8.30 17.03 -10.99
C TRP A 60 -9.23 15.82 -11.07
N PRO A 61 -10.54 16.02 -11.29
CA PRO A 61 -11.53 14.94 -11.25
C PRO A 61 -11.32 13.86 -12.33
N ASP A 62 -10.74 14.23 -13.47
CA ASP A 62 -10.47 13.27 -14.57
C ASP A 62 -9.25 12.37 -14.30
N SER A 63 -8.39 12.78 -13.38
CA SER A 63 -7.18 12.04 -12.97
C SER A 63 -7.31 11.43 -11.58
N THR A 64 -8.54 11.15 -11.13
CA THR A 64 -8.84 10.56 -9.82
C THR A 64 -9.80 9.37 -9.96
N LEU A 65 -10.15 8.78 -8.84
CA LEU A 65 -11.03 7.62 -8.75
C LEU A 65 -12.26 7.93 -7.91
N ASP A 66 -13.35 7.25 -8.21
CA ASP A 66 -14.45 7.08 -7.27
C ASP A 66 -14.09 5.91 -6.34
N LEU A 67 -13.78 6.24 -5.09
CA LEU A 67 -13.47 5.29 -4.02
C LEU A 67 -14.59 5.19 -2.99
N SER A 68 -15.75 5.81 -3.23
CA SER A 68 -16.87 5.83 -2.29
C SER A 68 -17.48 4.46 -2.01
N LYS A 69 -17.13 3.46 -2.82
CA LYS A 69 -17.55 2.05 -2.66
C LYS A 69 -16.42 1.15 -2.17
N ALA A 70 -15.31 1.73 -1.68
CA ALA A 70 -14.27 0.94 -1.04
C ALA A 70 -14.82 0.23 0.20
N GLU A 71 -14.40 -1.00 0.42
CA GLU A 71 -14.80 -1.79 1.59
C GLU A 71 -14.15 -1.27 2.87
N PHE A 72 -12.94 -0.74 2.76
CA PHE A 72 -12.19 -0.23 3.90
C PHE A 72 -11.71 1.20 3.68
N ASP A 73 -11.78 1.97 4.76
CA ASP A 73 -11.30 3.35 4.84
C ASP A 73 -10.13 3.47 5.82
N VAL A 74 -9.15 4.29 5.49
CA VAL A 74 -8.02 4.61 6.37
C VAL A 74 -8.15 6.06 6.82
N VAL A 75 -8.73 6.26 7.98
CA VAL A 75 -8.94 7.58 8.57
C VAL A 75 -7.83 7.91 9.56
N TYR A 76 -7.14 9.01 9.33
CA TYR A 76 -6.08 9.50 10.20
C TYR A 76 -6.64 10.49 11.24
N PRO A 77 -6.03 10.54 12.44
CA PRO A 77 -6.40 11.52 13.46
C PRO A 77 -6.32 12.96 12.93
N GLY A 78 -7.36 13.73 13.15
CA GLY A 78 -7.53 15.10 12.65
C GLY A 78 -8.19 15.20 11.27
N TYR A 79 -8.57 14.07 10.68
CA TYR A 79 -9.26 14.00 9.37
C TYR A 79 -10.57 13.21 9.43
N GLU A 80 -11.15 13.04 10.62
CA GLU A 80 -12.37 12.27 10.85
C GLU A 80 -13.57 12.81 10.05
N GLN A 81 -13.53 14.07 9.64
CA GLN A 81 -14.53 14.68 8.78
C GLN A 81 -14.55 14.12 7.35
N LEU A 82 -13.49 13.42 6.94
CA LEU A 82 -13.38 12.77 5.62
C LEU A 82 -13.76 11.29 5.65
N ASP A 83 -14.11 10.76 6.82
CA ASP A 83 -14.50 9.37 7.02
C ASP A 83 -15.76 9.03 6.20
N ASN A 84 -15.69 7.96 5.42
CA ASN A 84 -16.85 7.38 4.76
C ASN A 84 -17.53 6.36 5.68
N LYS A 85 -18.64 6.75 6.28
CA LYS A 85 -19.41 5.90 7.21
C LYS A 85 -19.92 4.58 6.60
N SER A 86 -19.88 4.44 5.27
CA SER A 86 -20.28 3.20 4.58
C SER A 86 -19.12 2.20 4.43
N ALA A 87 -17.87 2.62 4.67
CA ALA A 87 -16.70 1.77 4.65
C ALA A 87 -16.30 1.37 6.07
N VAL A 88 -15.62 0.24 6.20
CA VAL A 88 -15.09 -0.20 7.49
C VAL A 88 -13.76 0.50 7.76
N ASN A 89 -13.63 1.15 8.91
CA ASN A 89 -12.38 1.82 9.27
C ASN A 89 -11.29 0.82 9.61
N MET A 90 -10.15 0.92 8.93
CA MET A 90 -8.94 0.18 9.27
C MET A 90 -8.38 0.64 10.62
N VAL A 91 -7.78 -0.28 11.35
CA VAL A 91 -7.05 0.06 12.57
C VAL A 91 -5.66 0.57 12.17
N LEU A 92 -5.34 1.79 12.56
CA LEU A 92 -4.04 2.39 12.31
C LEU A 92 -3.07 1.99 13.42
N ILE A 93 -2.22 1.00 13.16
CA ILE A 93 -1.19 0.52 14.09
C ILE A 93 -0.02 1.52 14.14
N GLN A 94 0.42 1.97 12.98
CA GLN A 94 1.46 2.99 12.84
C GLN A 94 1.14 3.92 11.68
N LYS A 95 1.16 5.21 11.94
CA LYS A 95 0.77 6.23 10.95
C LYS A 95 1.93 6.79 10.12
N GLY A 96 3.16 6.48 10.47
CA GLY A 96 4.33 7.13 9.89
C GLY A 96 4.38 8.64 10.19
N ASN A 97 5.16 9.34 9.37
CA ASN A 97 5.34 10.79 9.50
C ASN A 97 4.36 11.61 8.61
N ASN A 98 3.50 10.94 7.87
CA ASN A 98 2.53 11.59 6.99
C ASN A 98 1.30 12.05 7.77
N LYS A 99 0.66 13.12 7.27
CA LYS A 99 -0.61 13.61 7.81
C LYS A 99 -1.78 12.65 7.53
N TYR A 100 -1.68 11.86 6.46
CA TYR A 100 -2.65 10.83 6.06
C TYR A 100 -1.92 9.75 5.24
N MET A 101 -2.55 8.59 5.08
CA MET A 101 -2.02 7.55 4.21
C MET A 101 -2.04 8.05 2.76
N ARG A 102 -0.91 7.99 2.13
CA ARG A 102 -0.78 8.26 0.69
C ARG A 102 0.22 7.28 0.09
N MET A 103 -0.05 6.88 -1.11
CA MET A 103 0.95 6.21 -1.93
C MET A 103 1.94 7.26 -2.45
N SER A 104 3.21 6.92 -2.49
CA SER A 104 4.23 7.84 -2.99
C SER A 104 3.94 8.18 -4.44
N ARG A 105 3.83 9.47 -4.73
CA ARG A 105 3.70 9.95 -6.10
C ARG A 105 4.91 9.59 -6.97
N ASN A 106 6.06 9.38 -6.34
CA ASN A 106 7.30 9.03 -7.00
C ASN A 106 7.42 7.51 -7.24
N GLY A 107 6.44 6.71 -6.80
CA GLY A 107 6.46 5.27 -6.95
C GLY A 107 7.61 4.55 -6.24
N LYS A 108 8.22 5.18 -5.23
CA LYS A 108 9.35 4.61 -4.49
C LYS A 108 8.87 4.01 -3.17
N GLU A 109 8.07 2.97 -3.24
CA GLU A 109 7.49 2.34 -2.06
C GLU A 109 7.43 0.83 -2.20
N GLY A 110 7.59 0.15 -1.08
CA GLY A 110 7.29 -1.26 -0.94
C GLY A 110 6.00 -1.47 -0.16
N TYR A 111 5.21 -2.44 -0.57
CA TYR A 111 3.98 -2.84 0.08
C TYR A 111 4.08 -4.30 0.48
N VAL A 112 3.66 -4.61 1.70
CA VAL A 112 3.59 -6.00 2.18
C VAL A 112 2.22 -6.29 2.75
N ILE A 113 1.75 -7.51 2.52
CA ILE A 113 0.63 -8.11 3.24
C ILE A 113 1.23 -9.12 4.21
N PHE A 114 0.88 -9.02 5.47
CA PHE A 114 1.38 -9.95 6.48
C PHE A 114 0.28 -10.37 7.44
N ARG A 115 0.49 -11.48 8.13
CA ARG A 115 -0.41 -11.97 9.18
C ARG A 115 0.33 -12.08 10.49
N HIS A 116 -0.22 -11.48 11.52
CA HIS A 116 0.33 -11.55 12.86
C HIS A 116 -0.81 -11.57 13.90
N PRO A 117 -0.74 -12.39 14.95
CA PRO A 117 -1.82 -12.48 15.94
C PRO A 117 -2.05 -11.19 16.71
N SER A 118 -1.02 -10.38 16.88
CA SER A 118 -1.05 -9.11 17.61
C SER A 118 -0.15 -8.07 16.95
N PRO A 119 -0.54 -7.49 15.79
CA PRO A 119 0.33 -6.56 15.04
C PRO A 119 0.76 -5.33 15.85
N ALA A 120 -0.07 -4.88 16.79
CA ALA A 120 0.23 -3.74 17.66
C ALA A 120 1.38 -4.00 18.66
N THR A 121 1.77 -5.25 18.86
CA THR A 121 2.87 -5.63 19.77
C THR A 121 4.20 -5.84 19.04
N LEU A 122 4.21 -5.66 17.71
CA LEU A 122 5.45 -5.76 16.94
C LEU A 122 6.46 -4.71 17.40
N PRO A 123 7.75 -5.07 17.49
CA PRO A 123 8.77 -4.15 17.95
C PRO A 123 8.87 -2.90 17.10
N ALA A 124 9.11 -1.78 17.75
CA ALA A 124 9.49 -0.54 17.11
C ALA A 124 10.99 -0.57 16.78
N TYR A 125 11.34 -0.12 15.59
CA TYR A 125 12.71 0.03 15.14
C TYR A 125 12.99 1.49 14.80
N GLN A 126 14.05 2.02 15.34
CA GLN A 126 14.57 3.33 15.01
C GLN A 126 15.92 3.18 14.32
N TYR A 127 16.09 3.90 13.21
CA TYR A 127 17.33 3.83 12.44
C TYR A 127 18.51 4.35 13.30
N PRO A 128 19.59 3.57 13.46
CA PRO A 128 20.64 3.87 14.43
C PRO A 128 21.59 4.99 14.02
N TYR A 129 21.59 5.43 12.76
CA TYR A 129 22.54 6.42 12.27
C TYR A 129 22.03 7.83 12.44
N LYS A 130 22.56 8.53 13.45
CA LYS A 130 22.20 9.92 13.78
C LYS A 130 22.63 10.91 12.71
N ASP A 131 23.64 10.59 11.92
CA ASP A 131 24.26 11.50 10.94
C ASP A 131 23.55 11.48 9.58
N LEU A 132 22.60 10.59 9.37
CA LEU A 132 21.81 10.62 8.16
C LEU A 132 20.70 11.66 8.30
N LYS A 133 20.69 12.58 7.35
CA LYS A 133 19.78 13.73 7.20
C LYS A 133 18.27 13.37 7.26
N TYR A 134 17.94 12.08 7.26
CA TYR A 134 16.59 11.53 7.31
C TYR A 134 16.25 10.90 8.66
N SER A 135 16.41 11.72 9.67
CA SER A 135 15.81 11.66 10.98
C SER A 135 16.00 10.39 11.80
N ASP A 136 16.85 10.60 12.74
CA ASP A 136 16.95 9.96 14.05
C ASP A 136 15.57 9.76 14.78
N LYS A 137 14.47 10.30 14.25
CA LYS A 137 13.14 10.33 14.86
C LYS A 137 12.10 9.43 14.19
N THR A 138 12.36 8.90 13.00
CA THR A 138 11.40 8.02 12.34
C THR A 138 11.46 6.63 12.94
N VAL A 139 10.30 6.19 13.44
CA VAL A 139 10.11 4.85 13.99
C VAL A 139 9.38 3.99 12.96
N TYR A 140 9.81 2.76 12.82
CA TYR A 140 9.24 1.76 11.92
C TYR A 140 8.75 0.56 12.72
N THR A 141 7.69 -0.08 12.27
CA THR A 141 7.29 -1.39 12.83
C THR A 141 8.17 -2.47 12.22
N GLN A 142 8.78 -3.29 13.06
CA GLN A 142 9.63 -4.40 12.65
C GLN A 142 8.76 -5.64 12.42
N ILE A 143 8.57 -6.01 11.15
CA ILE A 143 7.67 -7.09 10.74
C ILE A 143 8.52 -8.31 10.36
N PRO A 144 8.35 -9.48 11.01
CA PRO A 144 9.09 -10.68 10.65
C PRO A 144 8.80 -11.11 9.22
N VAL A 145 9.83 -11.41 8.43
CA VAL A 145 9.70 -11.92 7.06
C VAL A 145 8.83 -13.18 7.03
N ALA A 146 8.95 -14.04 8.03
CA ALA A 146 8.14 -15.25 8.14
C ALA A 146 6.62 -15.01 8.29
N SER A 147 6.21 -13.79 8.64
CA SER A 147 4.79 -13.42 8.72
C SER A 147 4.24 -12.79 7.43
N VAL A 148 5.10 -12.48 6.46
CA VAL A 148 4.71 -11.87 5.19
C VAL A 148 4.07 -12.92 4.29
N ILE A 149 2.92 -12.54 3.71
CA ILE A 149 2.16 -13.36 2.76
C ILE A 149 2.56 -13.00 1.33
N ASP A 150 2.70 -11.71 1.06
CA ASP A 150 3.01 -11.19 -0.27
C ASP A 150 3.69 -9.82 -0.17
N ALA A 151 4.50 -9.48 -1.15
CA ALA A 151 5.22 -8.23 -1.22
C ALA A 151 5.31 -7.71 -2.65
N VAL A 152 5.33 -6.39 -2.79
CA VAL A 152 5.64 -5.70 -4.04
C VAL A 152 6.52 -4.50 -3.78
N GLU A 153 7.60 -4.37 -4.52
CA GLU A 153 8.46 -3.19 -4.50
C GLU A 153 8.30 -2.42 -5.81
N VAL A 154 7.90 -1.16 -5.66
CA VAL A 154 7.69 -0.23 -6.79
C VAL A 154 8.78 0.81 -6.77
N ILE A 155 9.40 1.07 -7.92
CA ILE A 155 10.35 2.17 -8.08
C ILE A 155 9.99 3.03 -9.29
N ASN A 156 10.44 4.28 -9.23
CA ASN A 156 10.41 5.19 -10.37
C ASN A 156 11.85 5.58 -10.71
N PRO A 157 12.44 5.02 -11.77
CA PRO A 157 13.83 5.28 -12.10
C PRO A 157 14.09 6.70 -12.60
N ASN A 158 13.03 7.44 -12.97
CA ASN A 158 13.16 8.74 -13.62
C ASN A 158 13.05 9.92 -12.66
N ALA A 159 12.76 9.70 -11.37
CA ALA A 159 12.47 10.80 -10.44
C ALA A 159 13.68 11.71 -10.18
N ASP A 160 14.89 11.21 -10.23
CA ASP A 160 16.15 11.97 -9.97
C ASP A 160 17.41 11.19 -10.42
N GLY A 161 17.24 10.21 -11.33
CA GLY A 161 18.35 9.35 -11.78
C GLY A 161 18.88 8.38 -10.70
N TYR A 162 18.29 8.43 -9.51
CA TYR A 162 18.69 7.56 -8.41
C TYR A 162 17.76 6.34 -8.34
N VAL A 163 18.34 5.17 -8.45
CA VAL A 163 17.65 3.90 -8.18
C VAL A 163 17.86 3.57 -6.71
N SER A 164 16.79 3.59 -5.93
CA SER A 164 16.87 3.21 -4.52
C SER A 164 17.36 1.76 -4.39
N PRO A 165 18.22 1.46 -3.40
CA PRO A 165 18.53 0.09 -3.07
C PRO A 165 17.27 -0.72 -2.81
N LYS A 166 17.29 -1.99 -3.15
CA LYS A 166 16.18 -2.89 -2.90
C LYS A 166 15.85 -2.94 -1.41
N ALA A 167 14.57 -2.72 -1.08
CA ALA A 167 14.09 -2.65 0.29
C ALA A 167 13.74 -4.02 0.87
N PHE A 168 13.28 -4.95 0.03
CA PHE A 168 12.90 -6.28 0.47
C PHE A 168 13.99 -7.32 0.19
N PRO A 169 14.12 -8.35 1.04
CA PRO A 169 14.97 -9.48 0.75
C PRO A 169 14.51 -10.19 -0.53
N LYS A 170 15.45 -10.73 -1.29
CA LYS A 170 15.16 -11.43 -2.55
C LYS A 170 14.24 -12.64 -2.37
N SER A 171 14.17 -13.20 -1.17
CA SER A 171 13.26 -14.28 -0.83
C SER A 171 11.80 -13.87 -0.80
N LEU A 172 11.51 -12.59 -0.55
CA LEU A 172 10.14 -12.04 -0.62
C LEU A 172 9.82 -11.47 -2.00
N ASP A 173 10.77 -10.77 -2.59
CA ASP A 173 10.60 -10.17 -3.90
C ASP A 173 11.97 -10.10 -4.59
N ALA A 174 12.17 -10.89 -5.63
CA ALA A 174 13.47 -11.01 -6.30
C ALA A 174 13.88 -9.74 -7.04
N SER A 175 12.94 -8.89 -7.42
CA SER A 175 13.19 -7.66 -8.17
C SER A 175 12.23 -6.55 -7.74
N TYR A 176 11.94 -5.61 -8.60
CA TYR A 176 10.97 -4.53 -8.41
C TYR A 176 10.25 -4.22 -9.72
N THR A 177 9.04 -3.69 -9.61
CA THR A 177 8.31 -3.18 -10.76
C THR A 177 8.50 -1.67 -10.90
N PHE A 178 8.22 -1.15 -12.09
CA PHE A 178 8.37 0.27 -12.38
C PHE A 178 6.99 0.93 -12.49
N SER A 179 6.89 2.16 -11.99
CA SER A 179 5.78 3.06 -12.28
C SER A 179 6.25 4.19 -13.19
N LYS A 180 5.34 4.77 -13.95
CA LYS A 180 5.60 6.02 -14.67
C LYS A 180 5.83 7.18 -13.71
N PRO A 181 6.43 8.27 -14.22
CA PRO A 181 6.64 9.50 -13.46
C PRO A 181 5.36 10.04 -12.82
N ASP A 182 5.55 10.96 -11.88
CA ASP A 182 4.50 11.67 -11.17
C ASP A 182 3.40 12.19 -12.11
N TYR A 183 2.17 12.18 -11.62
CA TYR A 183 0.98 12.68 -12.33
C TYR A 183 0.64 11.96 -13.64
N SER A 184 1.15 10.76 -13.86
CA SER A 184 0.86 9.97 -15.07
C SER A 184 -0.52 9.30 -15.06
N PHE A 185 -1.23 9.31 -13.94
CA PHE A 185 -2.46 8.54 -13.71
C PHE A 185 -2.27 7.07 -14.10
N ARG A 186 -1.24 6.47 -13.53
CA ARG A 186 -0.91 5.05 -13.73
C ARG A 186 -0.79 4.35 -12.38
N CYS A 187 -1.03 3.07 -12.38
CA CYS A 187 -0.80 2.18 -11.25
C CYS A 187 -0.05 0.93 -11.70
N VAL A 188 0.49 0.21 -10.76
CA VAL A 188 0.98 -1.14 -10.98
C VAL A 188 -0.09 -2.14 -10.57
N SER A 189 -0.27 -3.18 -11.35
CA SER A 189 -1.24 -4.24 -11.10
C SER A 189 -0.61 -5.59 -11.30
N ARG A 190 -0.95 -6.55 -10.45
CA ARG A 190 -0.52 -7.94 -10.61
C ARG A 190 -1.19 -8.52 -11.86
N LYS A 191 -0.41 -9.22 -12.67
CA LYS A 191 -0.89 -9.87 -13.90
C LYS A 191 -1.80 -11.04 -13.57
N VAL A 192 -2.76 -11.29 -14.44
CA VAL A 192 -3.52 -12.52 -14.44
C VAL A 192 -2.65 -13.63 -15.04
N SER A 193 -2.46 -14.72 -14.34
CA SER A 193 -1.79 -15.92 -14.86
C SER A 193 -2.74 -16.72 -15.73
N ARG A 194 -3.94 -17.02 -15.23
CA ARG A 194 -4.99 -17.76 -15.91
C ARG A 194 -6.36 -17.54 -15.28
N THR A 195 -7.40 -17.99 -15.95
CA THR A 195 -8.73 -18.13 -15.37
C THR A 195 -9.06 -19.62 -15.25
N GLU A 196 -9.54 -20.03 -14.08
CA GLU A 196 -9.85 -21.42 -13.78
C GLU A 196 -11.21 -21.51 -13.09
N ASN A 197 -12.17 -22.20 -13.70
CA ASN A 197 -13.56 -22.29 -13.21
C ASN A 197 -14.19 -20.92 -12.90
N GLY A 198 -13.96 -19.93 -13.77
CA GLY A 198 -14.45 -18.55 -13.59
C GLY A 198 -13.66 -17.71 -12.58
N ARG A 199 -12.67 -18.29 -11.89
CA ARG A 199 -11.83 -17.61 -10.92
C ARG A 199 -10.54 -17.09 -11.58
N ILE A 200 -10.23 -15.84 -11.32
CA ILE A 200 -8.95 -15.25 -11.72
C ILE A 200 -7.85 -15.79 -10.81
N ILE A 201 -6.78 -16.29 -11.41
CA ILE A 201 -5.55 -16.71 -10.74
C ILE A 201 -4.47 -15.70 -11.12
N LEU A 202 -3.96 -15.00 -10.14
CA LEU A 202 -2.90 -14.02 -10.34
C LEU A 202 -1.53 -14.69 -10.46
N GLN A 203 -0.64 -14.06 -11.20
CA GLN A 203 0.75 -14.49 -11.32
C GLN A 203 1.48 -14.13 -10.04
N ASP A 204 2.21 -15.09 -9.48
CA ASP A 204 3.00 -14.92 -8.28
C ASP A 204 4.26 -15.81 -8.36
N LEU A 205 5.38 -15.19 -8.67
CA LEU A 205 6.71 -15.78 -8.76
C LEU A 205 7.66 -15.18 -7.72
N ASN A 206 7.14 -14.41 -6.76
CA ASN A 206 7.94 -13.59 -5.84
C ASN A 206 8.94 -12.68 -6.59
N ASN A 207 8.49 -12.09 -7.69
CA ASN A 207 9.32 -11.23 -8.52
C ASN A 207 8.48 -10.11 -9.15
N SER A 208 8.49 -8.94 -8.53
CA SER A 208 7.68 -7.79 -8.96
C SER A 208 7.92 -7.37 -10.41
N ALA A 209 9.13 -7.54 -10.95
CA ALA A 209 9.42 -7.22 -12.36
C ALA A 209 8.65 -8.11 -13.35
N ILE A 210 8.33 -9.34 -12.95
CA ILE A 210 7.65 -10.33 -13.78
C ILE A 210 6.16 -10.32 -13.47
N ASP A 211 5.79 -10.21 -12.19
CA ASP A 211 4.44 -10.42 -11.70
C ASP A 211 3.52 -9.21 -11.89
N PHE A 212 4.10 -8.01 -12.03
CA PHE A 212 3.34 -6.78 -12.15
C PHE A 212 3.52 -6.11 -13.50
N VAL A 213 2.57 -5.25 -13.85
CA VAL A 213 2.60 -4.39 -15.02
C VAL A 213 1.89 -3.09 -14.72
N GLU A 214 2.27 -2.04 -15.44
CA GLU A 214 1.59 -0.75 -15.37
C GLU A 214 0.26 -0.79 -16.11
N MET A 215 -0.77 -0.15 -15.53
CA MET A 215 -2.06 0.05 -16.19
C MET A 215 -2.70 1.38 -15.77
N ILE A 216 -3.78 1.76 -16.44
CA ILE A 216 -4.67 2.82 -15.96
C ILE A 216 -5.41 2.30 -14.72
N PRO A 217 -5.47 3.07 -13.62
CA PRO A 217 -6.16 2.64 -12.41
C PRO A 217 -7.62 2.29 -12.69
N ASN A 218 -7.99 1.07 -12.34
CA ASN A 218 -9.35 0.58 -12.37
C ASN A 218 -9.56 -0.33 -11.15
N PRO A 219 -10.28 0.16 -10.12
CA PRO A 219 -10.49 -0.60 -8.90
C PRO A 219 -11.10 -1.98 -9.19
N LYS A 220 -10.55 -3.01 -8.56
CA LYS A 220 -10.92 -4.43 -8.71
C LYS A 220 -10.64 -5.05 -10.11
N ALA A 221 -10.04 -4.31 -11.04
CA ALA A 221 -9.54 -4.90 -12.27
C ALA A 221 -8.09 -5.37 -12.10
N PHE A 222 -7.75 -6.41 -12.83
CA PHE A 222 -6.39 -6.93 -12.92
C PHE A 222 -5.87 -6.78 -14.35
N ALA A 223 -4.56 -6.68 -14.48
CA ALA A 223 -3.94 -6.63 -15.79
C ALA A 223 -4.16 -7.96 -16.53
N PRO A 224 -4.59 -7.93 -17.81
CA PRO A 224 -4.76 -9.16 -18.58
C PRO A 224 -3.44 -9.90 -18.72
N SER A 225 -3.52 -11.23 -18.82
CA SER A 225 -2.40 -12.03 -19.30
C SER A 225 -2.08 -11.62 -20.73
N LYS A 226 -0.82 -11.40 -21.02
CA LYS A 226 -0.38 -11.22 -22.43
C LYS A 226 -0.47 -12.54 -23.18
#